data_193e8b67b53fd41e4c899939dc7d80c0
#
_entry.id   193e8b67b53fd41e4c899939dc7d80c0
#
_cell.length_a   1.000
_cell.length_b   1.000
_cell.length_c   1.000
_cell.angle_alpha   90.00
_cell.angle_beta   90.00
_cell.angle_gamma   90.00
#
_symmetry.space_group_name_H-M   'P 1'
#
loop_
_entity.id
_entity.type
_entity.pdbx_description
1 polymer ?
#
loop_
_entity_poly.entity_id
_entity_poly.type
_entity_poly.pdbx_seq_one_letter_code
_entity_poly.pdbx_strand_id
1 'polypeptide(L)'
;MANKYMYLYLGGGAPPANEAEGKAMMAKWMEYFGKLGSAVVEGGASFAPESKFLGKGAAGHPRGYSIVTADSLDKAVALTAGHPHLANAGGIEVLELAKVPGV
;
A
#
# COMPACT_ATOMS: atom_id res chain seq x y z
N MET A 1 -9.47 -20.06 -4.48
CA MET A 1 -10.19 -18.78 -4.39
C MET A 1 -9.23 -17.67 -4.02
N ALA A 2 -9.41 -16.53 -4.64
CA ALA A 2 -8.56 -15.37 -4.33
C ALA A 2 -8.89 -14.82 -2.94
N ASN A 3 -7.84 -14.45 -2.23
CA ASN A 3 -7.94 -13.79 -0.93
C ASN A 3 -7.61 -12.31 -1.11
N LYS A 4 -7.96 -11.50 -0.12
CA LYS A 4 -7.63 -10.08 -0.12
C LYS A 4 -6.44 -9.82 0.77
N TYR A 5 -5.57 -8.93 0.32
CA TYR A 5 -4.36 -8.55 1.03
C TYR A 5 -4.24 -7.04 1.08
N MET A 6 -3.82 -6.53 2.23
CA MET A 6 -3.54 -5.12 2.38
C MET A 6 -2.04 -4.88 2.23
N TYR A 7 -1.69 -3.90 1.41
CA TYR A 7 -0.35 -3.34 1.40
C TYR A 7 -0.36 -2.14 2.33
N LEU A 8 0.35 -2.24 3.43
CA LEU A 8 0.50 -1.14 4.37
C LEU A 8 1.84 -0.47 4.09
N TYR A 9 1.80 0.79 3.74
CA TYR A 9 3.01 1.51 3.31
C TYR A 9 3.70 2.13 4.51
N LEU A 10 4.98 1.82 4.67
CA LEU A 10 5.79 2.25 5.80
C LEU A 10 7.04 2.97 5.28
N GLY A 11 7.44 4.03 5.99
CA GLY A 11 8.61 4.78 5.60
C GLY A 11 8.44 5.45 4.25
N GLY A 12 9.53 5.57 3.51
CA GLY A 12 9.56 6.21 2.22
C GLY A 12 10.43 7.43 2.22
N GLY A 13 10.73 7.95 1.03
CA GLY A 13 11.52 9.15 0.86
C GLY A 13 10.77 10.42 1.20
N ALA A 14 11.42 11.55 1.00
CA ALA A 14 10.82 12.85 1.21
C ALA A 14 9.59 13.04 0.30
N PRO A 15 8.60 13.84 0.73
CA PRO A 15 7.49 14.18 -0.14
C PRO A 15 7.98 14.97 -1.36
N PRO A 16 7.17 15.01 -2.45
CA PRO A 16 7.56 15.76 -3.63
C PRO A 16 7.87 17.22 -3.27
N ALA A 17 8.96 17.75 -3.84
CA ALA A 17 9.39 19.11 -3.56
C ALA A 17 8.54 20.16 -4.28
N ASN A 18 7.86 19.76 -5.36
CA ASN A 18 7.03 20.67 -6.15
C ASN A 18 5.93 19.88 -6.88
N GLU A 19 5.07 20.62 -7.58
CA GLU A 19 3.94 20.04 -8.29
C GLU A 19 4.38 19.07 -9.41
N ALA A 20 5.45 19.40 -10.13
CA ALA A 20 5.95 18.54 -11.21
C ALA A 20 6.43 17.19 -10.67
N GLU A 21 7.14 17.17 -9.55
CA GLU A 21 7.55 15.92 -8.90
C GLU A 21 6.36 15.13 -8.41
N GLY A 22 5.36 15.82 -7.86
CA GLY A 22 4.13 15.17 -7.40
C GLY A 22 3.38 14.48 -8.53
N LYS A 23 3.28 15.15 -9.68
CA LYS A 23 2.64 14.57 -10.87
C LYS A 23 3.42 13.37 -11.40
N ALA A 24 4.75 13.46 -11.42
CA ALA A 24 5.60 12.36 -11.88
C ALA A 24 5.46 11.15 -10.96
N MET A 25 5.40 11.36 -9.65
CA MET A 25 5.20 10.30 -8.67
C MET A 25 3.83 9.64 -8.84
N MET A 26 2.78 10.44 -9.00
CA MET A 26 1.43 9.93 -9.22
C MET A 26 1.35 9.10 -10.50
N ALA A 27 2.02 9.55 -11.57
CA ALA A 27 2.05 8.80 -12.82
C ALA A 27 2.65 7.41 -12.65
N LYS A 28 3.72 7.29 -11.83
CA LYS A 28 4.33 5.99 -11.54
C LYS A 28 3.38 5.07 -10.78
N TRP A 29 2.63 5.60 -9.82
CA TRP A 29 1.64 4.83 -9.09
C TRP A 29 0.51 4.35 -10.00
N MET A 30 0.02 5.23 -10.86
CA MET A 30 -1.05 4.87 -11.80
C MET A 30 -0.58 3.82 -12.80
N GLU A 31 0.66 3.92 -13.28
CA GLU A 31 1.24 2.92 -14.16
C GLU A 31 1.34 1.56 -13.46
N TYR A 32 1.80 1.55 -12.21
CA TYR A 32 1.91 0.33 -11.43
C TYR A 32 0.53 -0.33 -11.23
N PHE A 33 -0.47 0.44 -10.80
CA PHE A 33 -1.82 -0.09 -10.62
C PHE A 33 -2.43 -0.55 -11.93
N GLY A 34 -2.12 0.13 -13.02
CA GLY A 34 -2.55 -0.29 -14.36
C GLY A 34 -2.02 -1.69 -14.72
N LYS A 35 -0.77 -1.98 -14.36
CA LYS A 35 -0.18 -3.30 -14.58
C LYS A 35 -0.84 -4.39 -13.74
N LEU A 36 -1.25 -4.07 -12.52
CA LEU A 36 -1.96 -5.03 -11.67
C LEU A 36 -3.37 -5.31 -12.18
N GLY A 37 -3.99 -4.31 -12.83
CA GLY A 37 -5.31 -4.47 -13.42
C GLY A 37 -6.35 -4.93 -12.40
N SER A 38 -7.03 -6.04 -12.70
CA SER A 38 -8.11 -6.56 -11.86
C SER A 38 -7.64 -7.07 -10.50
N ALA A 39 -6.33 -7.22 -10.28
CA ALA A 39 -5.82 -7.58 -8.96
C ALA A 39 -6.01 -6.44 -7.94
N VAL A 40 -6.18 -5.20 -8.38
CA VAL A 40 -6.43 -4.08 -7.48
C VAL A 40 -7.90 -4.08 -7.06
N VAL A 41 -8.16 -4.30 -5.77
CA VAL A 41 -9.50 -4.20 -5.20
C VAL A 41 -9.78 -2.75 -4.85
N GLU A 42 -8.80 -2.09 -4.25
CA GLU A 42 -8.90 -0.70 -3.85
C GLU A 42 -7.50 -0.07 -3.91
N GLY A 43 -7.38 1.04 -4.63
CA GLY A 43 -6.12 1.78 -4.68
C GLY A 43 -5.72 2.35 -3.33
N GLY A 44 -6.71 2.55 -2.47
CA GLY A 44 -6.47 2.99 -1.12
C GLY A 44 -6.31 4.49 -0.99
N ALA A 45 -5.61 4.89 0.05
CA ALA A 45 -5.40 6.29 0.36
C ALA A 45 -4.07 6.51 1.07
N SER A 46 -3.55 7.72 0.95
CA SER A 46 -2.45 8.17 1.80
C SER A 46 -3.03 8.65 3.12
N PHE A 47 -2.32 8.39 4.21
CA PHE A 47 -2.74 8.86 5.52
C PHE A 47 -2.21 10.27 5.77
N ALA A 48 -3.05 11.10 6.40
CA ALA A 48 -2.62 12.41 6.85
C ALA A 48 -1.57 12.27 7.96
N PRO A 49 -0.71 13.26 8.16
CA PRO A 49 0.34 13.15 9.17
C PRO A 49 -0.17 13.10 10.61
N GLU A 50 -1.36 13.63 10.84
CA GLU A 50 -1.93 13.63 12.20
C GLU A 50 -2.59 12.30 12.52
N SER A 51 -2.24 11.74 13.68
CA SER A 51 -2.84 10.50 14.16
C SER A 51 -2.76 10.45 15.67
N LYS A 52 -3.53 9.55 16.26
CA LYS A 52 -3.46 9.29 17.70
C LYS A 52 -3.42 7.80 17.95
N PHE A 53 -2.61 7.38 18.87
CA PHE A 53 -2.50 6.00 19.29
C PHE A 53 -3.19 5.84 20.66
N LEU A 54 -4.00 4.80 20.79
CA LEU A 54 -4.72 4.48 22.01
C LEU A 54 -4.36 3.06 22.46
N GLY A 55 -4.34 2.86 23.76
CA GLY A 55 -4.08 1.54 24.31
C GLY A 55 -2.60 1.28 24.53
N LYS A 56 -2.24 -0.02 24.58
CA LYS A 56 -0.86 -0.45 24.83
C LYS A 56 -0.16 -0.69 23.51
N GLY A 57 1.14 -0.51 23.48
CA GLY A 57 1.97 -0.70 22.32
C GLY A 57 2.57 0.60 21.82
N ALA A 58 2.88 0.66 20.54
CA ALA A 58 3.45 1.85 19.93
C ALA A 58 2.85 2.07 18.54
N ALA A 59 2.72 3.35 18.17
CA ALA A 59 2.24 3.70 16.84
C ALA A 59 3.25 3.27 15.77
N GLY A 60 2.76 2.68 14.67
CA GLY A 60 3.60 2.27 13.54
C GLY A 60 3.81 3.35 12.50
N HIS A 61 3.03 4.40 12.55
CA HIS A 61 3.08 5.54 11.62
C HIS A 61 3.01 5.13 10.16
N PRO A 62 2.00 4.33 9.75
CA PRO A 62 1.86 3.97 8.36
C PRO A 62 1.56 5.19 7.50
N ARG A 63 2.00 5.15 6.23
CA ARG A 63 1.87 6.26 5.29
C ARG A 63 0.64 6.15 4.39
N GLY A 64 0.08 4.96 4.26
CA GLY A 64 -1.08 4.72 3.43
C GLY A 64 -1.33 3.24 3.27
N TYR A 65 -2.30 2.89 2.42
CA TYR A 65 -2.63 1.50 2.16
C TYR A 65 -3.19 1.30 0.76
N SER A 66 -3.14 0.06 0.29
CA SER A 66 -3.88 -0.42 -0.88
C SER A 66 -4.37 -1.82 -0.60
N ILE A 67 -5.39 -2.26 -1.30
CA ILE A 67 -5.92 -3.62 -1.17
C ILE A 67 -5.88 -4.30 -2.53
N VAL A 68 -5.28 -5.50 -2.55
CA VAL A 68 -5.18 -6.32 -3.76
C VAL A 68 -5.77 -7.70 -3.49
N THR A 69 -6.01 -8.45 -4.57
CA THR A 69 -6.43 -9.84 -4.48
C THR A 69 -5.34 -10.72 -5.07
N ALA A 70 -5.10 -11.87 -4.44
CA ALA A 70 -4.13 -12.85 -4.91
C ALA A 70 -4.51 -14.23 -4.36
N ASP A 71 -3.96 -15.29 -4.96
CA ASP A 71 -4.27 -16.65 -4.52
C ASP A 71 -3.54 -17.06 -3.24
N SER A 72 -2.45 -16.38 -2.91
CA SER A 72 -1.67 -16.68 -1.71
C SER A 72 -0.90 -15.44 -1.27
N LEU A 73 -0.39 -15.48 -0.04
CA LEU A 73 0.47 -14.41 0.47
C LEU A 73 1.71 -14.25 -0.40
N ASP A 74 2.33 -15.36 -0.82
CA ASP A 74 3.51 -15.31 -1.68
C ASP A 74 3.22 -14.61 -3.00
N LYS A 75 2.04 -14.86 -3.59
CA LYS A 75 1.64 -14.18 -4.82
C LYS A 75 1.35 -12.71 -4.60
N ALA A 76 0.74 -12.35 -3.47
CA ALA A 76 0.53 -10.94 -3.12
C ALA A 76 1.87 -10.22 -2.97
N VAL A 77 2.85 -10.86 -2.35
CA VAL A 77 4.21 -10.32 -2.25
C VAL A 77 4.85 -10.17 -3.62
N ALA A 78 4.70 -11.17 -4.49
CA ALA A 78 5.28 -11.12 -5.83
C ALA A 78 4.73 -9.95 -6.66
N LEU A 79 3.47 -9.56 -6.45
CA LEU A 79 2.87 -8.42 -7.14
C LEU A 79 3.50 -7.09 -6.77
N THR A 80 4.27 -7.02 -5.69
CA THR A 80 4.95 -5.76 -5.30
C THR A 80 6.19 -5.47 -6.14
N ALA A 81 6.60 -6.38 -7.03
CA ALA A 81 7.75 -6.13 -7.90
C ALA A 81 7.51 -4.86 -8.72
N GLY A 82 8.46 -3.93 -8.67
CA GLY A 82 8.34 -2.66 -9.37
C GLY A 82 7.45 -1.63 -8.69
N HIS A 83 7.00 -1.88 -7.47
CA HIS A 83 6.13 -0.94 -6.76
C HIS A 83 6.87 0.39 -6.49
N PRO A 84 6.25 1.54 -6.83
CA PRO A 84 6.90 2.84 -6.66
C PRO A 84 7.34 3.15 -5.23
N HIS A 85 6.59 2.68 -4.23
CA HIS A 85 6.94 2.91 -2.82
C HIS A 85 8.25 2.23 -2.44
N LEU A 86 8.50 1.02 -2.95
CA LEU A 86 9.76 0.32 -2.73
C LEU A 86 10.92 1.03 -3.43
N ALA A 87 10.67 1.59 -4.60
CA ALA A 87 11.69 2.34 -5.34
C ALA A 87 12.03 3.65 -4.63
N ASN A 88 11.16 4.18 -3.78
CA ASN A 88 11.35 5.43 -3.05
C ASN A 88 11.73 5.18 -1.58
N ALA A 89 12.57 4.18 -1.34
CA ALA A 89 13.11 3.85 -0.01
C ALA A 89 12.05 3.49 1.02
N GLY A 90 10.86 3.07 0.59
CA GLY A 90 9.78 2.67 1.48
C GLY A 90 9.76 1.17 1.72
N GLY A 91 8.97 0.77 2.72
CA GLY A 91 8.66 -0.63 2.99
C GLY A 91 7.18 -0.90 2.79
N ILE A 92 6.85 -2.13 2.53
CA ILE A 92 5.46 -2.58 2.41
C ILE A 92 5.28 -3.78 3.32
N GLU A 93 4.35 -3.68 4.25
CA GLU A 93 3.92 -4.83 5.01
C GLU A 93 2.69 -5.41 4.32
N VAL A 94 2.75 -6.69 3.97
CA VAL A 94 1.66 -7.36 3.28
C VAL A 94 0.88 -8.18 4.29
N LEU A 95 -0.40 -7.84 4.47
CA LEU A 95 -1.26 -8.44 5.48
C LEU A 95 -2.45 -9.11 4.81
N GLU A 96 -2.69 -10.38 5.14
CA GLU A 96 -3.90 -11.04 4.67
C GLU A 96 -5.10 -10.54 5.46
N LEU A 97 -6.17 -10.20 4.75
CA LEU A 97 -7.41 -9.78 5.39
C LEU A 97 -8.19 -11.03 5.79
N ALA A 98 -8.32 -11.24 7.09
CA ALA A 98 -9.02 -12.41 7.60
C ALA A 98 -10.52 -12.33 7.28
N LYS A 99 -11.12 -13.47 6.99
CA LYS A 99 -12.56 -13.57 6.83
C LYS A 99 -13.16 -13.81 8.21
N VAL A 100 -13.97 -12.86 8.67
CA VAL A 100 -14.63 -12.97 9.97
C VAL A 100 -16.10 -13.29 9.72
N PRO A 101 -16.60 -14.42 10.26
CA PRO A 101 -18.02 -14.78 10.08
C PRO A 101 -18.95 -13.67 10.54
N GLY A 102 -19.95 -13.35 9.72
CA GLY A 102 -20.95 -12.34 10.06
C GLY A 102 -20.54 -10.89 9.82
N VAL A 103 -19.40 -10.69 9.20
CA VAL A 103 -18.89 -9.34 8.92
C VAL A 103 -18.78 -9.09 7.43
#